data_6edb4814a0ba057bfb365ae4cca67232
#
_entry.id   6edb4814a0ba057bfb365ae4cca67232
#
_cell.length_a   1.000
_cell.length_b   1.000
_cell.length_c   1.000
_cell.angle_alpha   90.00
_cell.angle_beta   90.00
_cell.angle_gamma   90.00
#
_symmetry.space_group_name_H-M   'P 1'
#
loop_
_entity.id
_entity.type
_entity.pdbx_description
1 polymer ?
#
loop_
_entity_poly.entity_id
_entity_poly.type
_entity_poly.pdbx_seq_one_letter_code
_entity_poly.pdbx_strand_id
1 'polypeptide(L)'
;MNLYVLNPAGCYDFHIAGNYLKDRRPNETVYYMHSSSVPVPEFNNSGRMVVRCYGENDITTALGAGAWVASAAELCRLVASIDGDHIVPDVISPQAVKLMTQEMPDHQFSLGWNFTPRNRPWIRTGSLVGTSALVLRYPDGECWVFITNTSTWKGHKFSQDTMALFEKLRKRFGSKMPKRNMFIN
;
A
#
# COMPACT_ATOMS: atom_id res chain seq x y z
N MET A 1 7.54 -3.14 -14.54
CA MET A 1 7.31 -2.26 -13.38
C MET A 1 8.59 -1.50 -13.01
N ASN A 2 9.70 -2.18 -12.65
CA ASN A 2 10.92 -1.50 -12.19
C ASN A 2 11.46 -0.49 -13.20
N LEU A 3 11.70 -0.89 -14.45
CA LEU A 3 12.32 -0.06 -15.47
C LEU A 3 11.50 1.20 -15.85
N TYR A 4 10.17 1.07 -15.91
CA TYR A 4 9.31 2.11 -16.48
C TYR A 4 8.53 2.93 -15.43
N VAL A 5 8.50 2.48 -14.19
CA VAL A 5 7.74 3.14 -13.13
C VAL A 5 8.59 3.35 -11.88
N LEU A 6 9.06 2.28 -11.24
CA LEU A 6 9.70 2.39 -9.93
C LEU A 6 11.04 3.12 -9.98
N ASN A 7 11.93 2.74 -10.92
CA ASN A 7 13.24 3.41 -11.05
C ASN A 7 13.10 4.90 -11.44
N PRO A 8 12.27 5.28 -12.44
CA PRO A 8 12.02 6.69 -12.73
C PRO A 8 11.39 7.45 -11.55
N ALA A 9 10.55 6.81 -10.74
CA ALA A 9 9.99 7.39 -9.53
C ALA A 9 11.00 7.47 -8.36
N GLY A 10 12.20 6.91 -8.49
CA GLY A 10 13.19 6.84 -7.41
C GLY A 10 12.84 5.86 -6.31
N CYS A 11 12.10 4.80 -6.64
CA CYS A 11 11.68 3.73 -5.73
C CYS A 11 12.52 2.48 -6.01
N TYR A 12 13.58 2.27 -5.25
CA TYR A 12 14.59 1.23 -5.53
C TYR A 12 14.46 -0.02 -4.67
N ASP A 13 13.78 0.08 -3.53
CA ASP A 13 13.62 -1.03 -2.58
C ASP A 13 12.32 -1.84 -2.78
N PHE A 14 11.44 -1.42 -3.70
CA PHE A 14 10.28 -2.21 -4.07
C PHE A 14 10.70 -3.58 -4.60
N HIS A 15 10.11 -4.62 -4.08
CA HIS A 15 10.36 -5.98 -4.55
C HIS A 15 9.15 -6.89 -4.33
N ILE A 16 9.19 -8.07 -4.93
CA ILE A 16 8.19 -9.10 -4.70
C ILE A 16 8.58 -9.88 -3.45
N ALA A 17 7.63 -10.07 -2.55
CA ALA A 17 7.80 -10.90 -1.35
C ALA A 17 8.00 -12.37 -1.70
N GLY A 18 8.68 -13.10 -0.81
CA GLY A 18 8.75 -14.56 -0.86
C GLY A 18 7.59 -15.23 -0.13
N ASN A 19 7.43 -16.53 -0.33
CA ASN A 19 6.38 -17.33 0.32
C ASN A 19 6.71 -17.67 1.78
N TYR A 20 7.99 -17.69 2.15
CA TYR A 20 8.46 -18.18 3.44
C TYR A 20 9.38 -17.18 4.13
N LEU A 21 9.49 -17.27 5.44
CA LEU A 21 10.38 -16.42 6.25
C LEU A 21 11.83 -16.45 5.76
N LYS A 22 12.32 -17.60 5.27
CA LYS A 22 13.68 -17.76 4.73
C LYS A 22 13.93 -16.96 3.45
N ASP A 23 12.86 -16.63 2.71
CA ASP A 23 12.94 -15.93 1.42
C ASP A 23 12.97 -14.40 1.62
N ARG A 24 12.80 -13.93 2.87
CA ARG A 24 12.80 -12.52 3.24
C ARG A 24 14.14 -11.86 2.94
N ARG A 25 14.12 -10.66 2.37
CA ARG A 25 15.33 -9.86 2.19
C ARG A 25 15.86 -9.31 3.53
N PRO A 26 17.16 -8.98 3.66
CA PRO A 26 17.72 -8.46 4.90
C PRO A 26 17.06 -7.18 5.43
N ASN A 27 16.58 -6.31 4.54
CA ASN A 27 15.90 -5.05 4.86
C ASN A 27 14.37 -5.17 4.93
N GLU A 28 13.81 -6.36 4.75
CA GLU A 28 12.38 -6.62 4.87
C GLU A 28 12.02 -6.98 6.32
N THR A 29 10.89 -6.47 6.82
CA THR A 29 10.41 -6.79 8.16
C THR A 29 9.85 -8.21 8.26
N VAL A 30 9.85 -8.77 9.47
CA VAL A 30 9.17 -10.04 9.77
C VAL A 30 7.68 -9.79 9.91
N TYR A 31 6.85 -10.68 9.38
CA TYR A 31 5.39 -10.63 9.52
C TYR A 31 4.92 -11.46 10.72
N TYR A 32 3.90 -10.97 11.39
CA TYR A 32 3.33 -11.59 12.58
C TYR A 32 1.83 -11.81 12.42
N MET A 33 1.38 -12.90 13.04
CA MET A 33 -0.05 -13.16 13.20
C MET A 33 -0.52 -12.73 14.58
N HIS A 34 -1.83 -12.47 14.74
CA HIS A 34 -2.40 -12.27 16.07
C HIS A 34 -2.33 -13.57 16.89
N SER A 35 -2.37 -13.46 18.21
CA SER A 35 -2.11 -14.56 19.16
C SER A 35 -3.08 -15.74 19.06
N SER A 36 -4.29 -15.53 18.55
CA SER A 36 -5.29 -16.59 18.34
C SER A 36 -5.20 -17.25 16.97
N SER A 37 -4.22 -16.88 16.14
CA SER A 37 -4.02 -17.51 14.82
C SER A 37 -3.50 -18.93 14.98
N VAL A 38 -4.09 -19.87 14.26
CA VAL A 38 -3.65 -21.27 14.21
C VAL A 38 -2.93 -21.55 12.90
N PRO A 39 -2.00 -22.51 12.86
CA PRO A 39 -1.39 -22.97 11.62
C PRO A 39 -2.43 -23.50 10.63
N VAL A 40 -2.13 -23.38 9.34
CA VAL A 40 -2.98 -23.82 8.23
C VAL A 40 -2.21 -24.72 7.28
N PRO A 41 -2.90 -25.50 6.42
CA PRO A 41 -2.23 -26.25 5.36
C PRO A 41 -1.45 -25.32 4.42
N GLU A 42 -0.27 -25.77 4.00
CA GLU A 42 0.56 -25.06 3.04
C GLU A 42 -0.11 -24.98 1.66
N PHE A 43 0.06 -23.87 0.95
CA PHE A 43 -0.59 -23.60 -0.34
C PHE A 43 -0.32 -24.65 -1.43
N ASN A 44 0.82 -25.34 -1.36
CA ASN A 44 1.27 -26.31 -2.37
C ASN A 44 0.81 -27.75 -2.10
N ASN A 45 -0.09 -27.95 -1.14
CA ASN A 45 -0.61 -29.27 -0.76
C ASN A 45 0.47 -30.27 -0.29
N SER A 46 1.56 -29.79 0.28
CA SER A 46 2.66 -30.63 0.77
C SER A 46 2.30 -31.49 1.99
N GLY A 47 1.12 -31.26 2.58
CA GLY A 47 0.70 -31.87 3.85
C GLY A 47 1.30 -31.18 5.08
N ARG A 48 2.14 -30.15 4.93
CA ARG A 48 2.70 -29.39 6.06
C ARG A 48 1.70 -28.37 6.58
N MET A 49 1.75 -28.14 7.89
CA MET A 49 1.08 -27.01 8.54
C MET A 49 2.06 -25.84 8.69
N VAL A 50 1.65 -24.66 8.32
CA VAL A 50 2.50 -23.44 8.30
C VAL A 50 1.85 -22.29 9.06
N VAL A 51 2.67 -21.34 9.50
CA VAL A 51 2.15 -20.05 10.01
C VAL A 51 1.52 -19.32 8.83
N ARG A 52 0.31 -18.81 9.02
CA ARG A 52 -0.51 -18.25 7.94
C ARG A 52 0.19 -17.20 7.09
N CYS A 53 0.96 -16.29 7.70
CA CYS A 53 1.71 -15.27 6.95
C CYS A 53 2.93 -15.80 6.18
N TYR A 54 3.25 -17.09 6.32
CA TYR A 54 4.37 -17.75 5.64
C TYR A 54 3.95 -19.12 5.12
N GLY A 55 3.40 -19.16 3.90
CA GLY A 55 3.06 -20.40 3.19
C GLY A 55 1.57 -20.73 3.09
N GLU A 56 0.64 -19.89 3.60
CA GLU A 56 -0.80 -20.05 3.33
C GLU A 56 -1.14 -19.72 1.88
N ASN A 57 -0.48 -18.73 1.30
CA ASN A 57 -0.70 -18.27 -0.07
C ASN A 57 0.58 -18.34 -0.89
N ASP A 58 0.45 -18.59 -2.18
CA ASP A 58 1.54 -18.40 -3.12
C ASP A 58 1.64 -16.91 -3.48
N ILE A 59 2.47 -16.20 -2.72
CA ILE A 59 2.69 -14.76 -2.90
C ILE A 59 3.36 -14.47 -4.25
N THR A 60 4.19 -15.39 -4.74
CA THR A 60 4.94 -15.18 -6.00
C THR A 60 4.03 -15.14 -7.22
N THR A 61 2.83 -15.69 -7.14
CA THR A 61 1.81 -15.61 -8.20
C THR A 61 0.89 -14.41 -8.05
N ALA A 62 0.90 -13.72 -6.91
CA ALA A 62 0.02 -12.60 -6.61
C ALA A 62 0.58 -11.22 -7.05
N LEU A 63 1.29 -11.17 -8.18
CA LEU A 63 2.05 -10.00 -8.64
C LEU A 63 1.21 -8.70 -8.75
N GLY A 64 -0.03 -8.81 -9.22
CA GLY A 64 -0.97 -7.70 -9.31
C GLY A 64 -1.90 -7.55 -8.10
N ALA A 65 -1.89 -8.51 -7.18
CA ALA A 65 -2.86 -8.62 -6.09
C ALA A 65 -2.28 -8.34 -4.70
N GLY A 66 -1.02 -7.86 -4.60
CA GLY A 66 -0.46 -7.45 -3.31
C GLY A 66 0.88 -8.09 -2.93
N ALA A 67 1.58 -8.74 -3.86
CA ALA A 67 2.88 -9.35 -3.60
C ALA A 67 4.04 -8.35 -3.40
N TRP A 68 3.82 -7.07 -3.65
CA TRP A 68 4.84 -6.05 -3.55
C TRP A 68 5.10 -5.63 -2.11
N VAL A 69 6.37 -5.56 -1.75
CA VAL A 69 6.89 -5.01 -0.49
C VAL A 69 7.52 -3.66 -0.76
N ALA A 70 7.25 -2.69 0.10
CA ALA A 70 7.80 -1.35 0.04
C ALA A 70 7.86 -0.72 1.43
N SER A 71 8.69 0.30 1.60
CA SER A 71 8.60 1.19 2.74
C SER A 71 7.44 2.18 2.57
N ALA A 72 6.92 2.71 3.69
CA ALA A 72 5.90 3.76 3.64
C ALA A 72 6.41 5.02 2.91
N ALA A 73 7.70 5.36 3.06
CA ALA A 73 8.31 6.50 2.39
C ALA A 73 8.36 6.31 0.86
N GLU A 74 8.77 5.14 0.39
CA GLU A 74 8.77 4.86 -1.05
C GLU A 74 7.37 4.78 -1.64
N LEU A 75 6.39 4.29 -0.87
CA LEU A 75 5.01 4.28 -1.32
C LEU A 75 4.45 5.72 -1.44
N CYS A 76 4.79 6.63 -0.51
CA CYS A 76 4.49 8.06 -0.67
C CYS A 76 5.16 8.66 -1.92
N ARG A 77 6.43 8.30 -2.18
CA ARG A 77 7.18 8.75 -3.37
C ARG A 77 6.52 8.27 -4.66
N LEU A 78 6.14 6.98 -4.71
CA LEU A 78 5.43 6.43 -5.86
C LEU A 78 4.11 7.19 -6.11
N VAL A 79 3.32 7.45 -5.06
CA VAL A 79 2.06 8.20 -5.19
C VAL A 79 2.32 9.61 -5.74
N ALA A 80 3.30 10.32 -5.20
CA ALA A 80 3.67 11.66 -5.68
C ALA A 80 4.17 11.68 -7.14
N SER A 81 4.61 10.52 -7.67
CA SER A 81 5.07 10.38 -9.06
C SER A 81 3.99 9.91 -10.03
N ILE A 82 2.73 9.79 -9.58
CA ILE A 82 1.58 9.34 -10.39
C ILE A 82 0.28 10.06 -10.05
N ASP A 83 0.33 11.16 -9.31
CA ASP A 83 -0.87 11.80 -8.76
C ASP A 83 -1.36 13.05 -9.55
N GLY A 84 -0.61 13.46 -10.58
CA GLY A 84 -0.92 14.61 -11.42
C GLY A 84 -0.56 15.94 -10.76
N ASP A 85 0.12 15.95 -9.62
CA ASP A 85 0.66 17.16 -9.01
C ASP A 85 2.02 17.48 -9.67
N HIS A 86 2.19 18.73 -10.09
CA HIS A 86 3.41 19.16 -10.83
C HIS A 86 4.65 19.36 -9.91
N ILE A 87 4.52 19.20 -8.61
CA ILE A 87 5.62 19.39 -7.66
C ILE A 87 6.67 18.26 -7.81
N VAL A 88 6.21 17.03 -7.95
CA VAL A 88 7.05 15.89 -8.34
C VAL A 88 6.67 15.50 -9.76
N PRO A 89 7.62 15.39 -10.71
CA PRO A 89 7.29 14.97 -12.07
C PRO A 89 6.63 13.58 -12.09
N ASP A 90 5.49 13.47 -12.75
CA ASP A 90 4.83 12.19 -12.96
C ASP A 90 5.64 11.29 -13.91
N VAL A 91 5.69 9.99 -13.60
CA VAL A 91 6.28 8.95 -14.46
C VAL A 91 5.27 8.38 -15.45
N ILE A 92 4.02 8.83 -15.39
CA ILE A 92 2.93 8.47 -16.30
C ILE A 92 2.35 9.73 -16.94
N SER A 93 1.69 9.60 -18.08
CA SER A 93 1.11 10.75 -18.77
C SER A 93 -0.09 11.34 -18.03
N PRO A 94 -0.39 12.65 -18.22
CA PRO A 94 -1.60 13.27 -17.65
C PRO A 94 -2.90 12.53 -18.04
N GLN A 95 -2.93 11.96 -19.25
CA GLN A 95 -4.05 11.13 -19.72
C GLN A 95 -4.18 9.85 -18.89
N ALA A 96 -3.05 9.21 -18.56
CA ALA A 96 -3.02 8.02 -17.71
C ALA A 96 -3.46 8.35 -16.28
N VAL A 97 -3.02 9.47 -15.69
CA VAL A 97 -3.50 9.96 -14.39
C VAL A 97 -5.01 10.16 -14.42
N LYS A 98 -5.52 10.86 -15.44
CA LYS A 98 -6.96 11.09 -15.62
C LYS A 98 -7.74 9.79 -15.70
N LEU A 99 -7.28 8.83 -16.50
CA LEU A 99 -7.91 7.51 -16.62
C LEU A 99 -7.88 6.73 -15.32
N MET A 100 -6.77 6.78 -14.59
CA MET A 100 -6.56 6.11 -13.32
C MET A 100 -7.48 6.64 -12.20
N THR A 101 -7.79 7.94 -12.23
CA THR A 101 -8.58 8.62 -11.20
C THR A 101 -10.02 8.89 -11.60
N GLN A 102 -10.41 8.50 -12.81
CA GLN A 102 -11.78 8.63 -13.28
C GLN A 102 -12.70 7.70 -12.50
N GLU A 103 -13.81 8.24 -11.99
CA GLU A 103 -14.87 7.42 -11.42
C GLU A 103 -15.50 6.54 -12.52
N MET A 104 -15.58 5.24 -12.26
CA MET A 104 -16.21 4.31 -13.18
C MET A 104 -17.75 4.45 -13.12
N PRO A 105 -18.46 4.26 -14.24
CA PRO A 105 -19.93 4.45 -14.31
C PRO A 105 -20.72 3.68 -13.26
N ASP A 106 -20.22 2.50 -12.86
CA ASP A 106 -20.90 1.60 -11.92
C ASP A 106 -20.49 1.85 -10.45
N HIS A 107 -19.88 2.99 -10.14
CA HIS A 107 -19.34 3.31 -8.81
C HIS A 107 -18.37 2.24 -8.25
N GLN A 108 -17.77 1.48 -9.15
CA GLN A 108 -16.73 0.52 -8.83
C GLN A 108 -15.38 1.20 -8.67
N PHE A 109 -14.37 0.40 -8.36
CA PHE A 109 -13.02 0.88 -8.12
C PHE A 109 -12.44 1.64 -9.33
N SER A 110 -11.80 2.76 -9.07
CA SER A 110 -10.92 3.42 -10.03
C SER A 110 -9.67 2.54 -10.28
N LEU A 111 -8.94 2.77 -11.38
CA LEU A 111 -7.78 1.97 -11.72
C LEU A 111 -6.65 2.17 -10.67
N GLY A 112 -6.40 1.15 -9.86
CA GLY A 112 -5.39 1.19 -8.79
C GLY A 112 -5.86 1.83 -7.47
N TRP A 113 -7.02 2.46 -7.42
CA TRP A 113 -7.60 3.07 -6.23
C TRP A 113 -8.94 2.43 -5.86
N ASN A 114 -9.28 2.41 -4.58
CA ASN A 114 -10.63 2.03 -4.15
C ASN A 114 -11.63 3.13 -4.47
N PHE A 115 -11.24 4.38 -4.18
CA PHE A 115 -12.07 5.57 -4.44
C PHE A 115 -11.17 6.76 -4.78
N THR A 116 -11.63 7.62 -5.70
CA THR A 116 -10.98 8.86 -6.11
C THR A 116 -11.98 10.03 -6.14
N PRO A 117 -12.67 10.32 -5.04
CA PRO A 117 -13.68 11.38 -5.01
C PRO A 117 -13.03 12.77 -5.19
N ARG A 118 -13.71 13.68 -5.88
CA ARG A 118 -13.18 14.99 -6.29
C ARG A 118 -12.67 15.86 -5.14
N ASN A 119 -13.41 15.91 -4.02
CA ASN A 119 -13.14 16.81 -2.89
C ASN A 119 -12.75 16.06 -1.60
N ARG A 120 -12.34 14.83 -1.70
CA ARG A 120 -11.97 13.94 -0.59
C ARG A 120 -10.69 13.20 -0.95
N PRO A 121 -10.00 12.58 0.01
CA PRO A 121 -8.80 11.84 -0.32
C PRO A 121 -9.09 10.67 -1.27
N TRP A 122 -8.19 10.42 -2.19
CA TRP A 122 -8.12 9.14 -2.89
C TRP A 122 -7.71 8.08 -1.88
N ILE A 123 -8.29 6.91 -1.99
CA ILE A 123 -8.15 5.86 -0.99
C ILE A 123 -7.68 4.58 -1.68
N ARG A 124 -6.60 4.01 -1.16
CA ARG A 124 -6.23 2.63 -1.45
C ARG A 124 -6.01 1.87 -0.15
N THR A 125 -6.69 0.75 0.01
CA THR A 125 -6.49 -0.19 1.12
C THR A 125 -5.93 -1.50 0.60
N GLY A 126 -5.21 -2.19 1.45
CA GLY A 126 -4.75 -3.54 1.23
C GLY A 126 -4.78 -4.33 2.53
N SER A 127 -5.12 -5.59 2.45
CA SER A 127 -5.04 -6.53 3.56
C SER A 127 -4.66 -7.90 3.02
N LEU A 128 -3.58 -8.42 3.51
CA LEU A 128 -3.14 -9.78 3.27
C LEU A 128 -2.77 -10.40 4.61
N VAL A 129 -2.65 -11.71 4.64
CA VAL A 129 -2.28 -12.43 5.87
C VAL A 129 -0.94 -11.92 6.39
N GLY A 130 -0.94 -11.41 7.62
CA GLY A 130 0.25 -10.83 8.25
C GLY A 130 0.51 -9.36 7.95
N THR A 131 -0.32 -8.67 7.16
CA THR A 131 -0.09 -7.27 6.83
C THR A 131 -1.37 -6.51 6.53
N SER A 132 -1.34 -5.19 6.70
CA SER A 132 -2.38 -4.27 6.24
C SER A 132 -1.75 -2.97 5.77
N ALA A 133 -2.34 -2.34 4.76
CA ALA A 133 -1.88 -1.08 4.20
C ALA A 133 -3.05 -0.13 3.95
N LEU A 134 -2.77 1.16 4.09
CA LEU A 134 -3.67 2.25 3.76
C LEU A 134 -2.86 3.38 3.11
N VAL A 135 -3.37 3.90 2.02
CA VAL A 135 -2.87 5.11 1.36
C VAL A 135 -4.01 6.11 1.24
N LEU A 136 -3.78 7.34 1.68
CA LEU A 136 -4.66 8.48 1.50
C LEU A 136 -3.90 9.58 0.77
N ARG A 137 -4.36 10.00 -0.41
CA ARG A 137 -3.85 11.17 -1.11
C ARG A 137 -4.93 12.25 -1.07
N TYR A 138 -4.66 13.32 -0.32
CA TYR A 138 -5.59 14.42 -0.11
C TYR A 138 -5.58 15.42 -1.29
N PRO A 139 -6.68 16.16 -1.52
CA PRO A 139 -6.76 17.14 -2.61
C PRO A 139 -5.71 18.26 -2.54
N ASP A 140 -5.17 18.55 -1.37
CA ASP A 140 -4.12 19.57 -1.12
C ASP A 140 -2.69 19.03 -1.32
N GLY A 141 -2.54 17.81 -1.86
CA GLY A 141 -1.25 17.20 -2.16
C GLY A 141 -0.67 16.35 -1.02
N GLU A 142 -1.22 16.41 0.20
CA GLU A 142 -0.74 15.55 1.28
C GLU A 142 -0.96 14.07 0.95
N CYS A 143 0.07 13.24 1.17
CA CYS A 143 -0.03 11.78 1.08
C CYS A 143 0.28 11.16 2.45
N TRP A 144 -0.64 10.34 2.93
CA TRP A 144 -0.52 9.62 4.19
C TRP A 144 -0.53 8.13 3.93
N VAL A 145 0.50 7.45 4.40
CA VAL A 145 0.67 6.00 4.23
C VAL A 145 0.78 5.32 5.58
N PHE A 146 0.07 4.23 5.72
CA PHE A 146 0.20 3.31 6.85
C PHE A 146 0.45 1.90 6.31
N ILE A 147 1.47 1.24 6.83
CA ILE A 147 1.76 -0.18 6.56
C ILE A 147 2.06 -0.84 7.90
N THR A 148 1.49 -2.01 8.13
CA THR A 148 1.82 -2.84 9.29
C THR A 148 2.21 -4.24 8.86
N ASN A 149 3.12 -4.83 9.61
CA ASN A 149 3.62 -6.19 9.44
C ASN A 149 2.93 -7.19 10.37
N THR A 150 1.69 -6.91 10.76
CA THR A 150 0.89 -7.81 11.61
C THR A 150 -0.55 -7.85 11.15
N SER A 151 -1.15 -9.03 11.28
CA SER A 151 -2.59 -9.19 11.11
C SER A 151 -3.35 -8.70 12.33
N THR A 152 -4.52 -8.15 12.08
CA THR A 152 -5.48 -7.75 13.12
C THR A 152 -6.72 -8.65 13.08
N TRP A 153 -7.35 -8.87 14.25
CA TRP A 153 -8.64 -9.55 14.32
C TRP A 153 -9.80 -8.71 13.79
N LYS A 154 -9.57 -7.40 13.54
CA LYS A 154 -10.61 -6.46 13.08
C LYS A 154 -10.95 -6.61 11.58
N GLY A 155 -10.16 -7.35 10.82
CA GLY A 155 -10.36 -7.50 9.39
C GLY A 155 -10.42 -6.15 8.65
N HIS A 156 -11.38 -5.97 7.76
CA HIS A 156 -11.57 -4.74 6.98
C HIS A 156 -11.84 -3.47 7.82
N LYS A 157 -12.36 -3.61 9.04
CA LYS A 157 -12.58 -2.49 9.97
C LYS A 157 -11.29 -1.82 10.39
N PHE A 158 -10.17 -2.53 10.33
CA PHE A 158 -8.87 -1.95 10.72
C PHE A 158 -8.45 -0.78 9.82
N SER A 159 -8.63 -0.91 8.52
CA SER A 159 -8.37 0.20 7.57
C SER A 159 -9.28 1.41 7.84
N GLN A 160 -10.56 1.16 8.19
CA GLN A 160 -11.50 2.23 8.54
C GLN A 160 -11.10 2.94 9.84
N ASP A 161 -10.71 2.17 10.88
CA ASP A 161 -10.22 2.72 12.15
C ASP A 161 -8.95 3.55 11.94
N THR A 162 -8.02 3.07 11.10
CA THR A 162 -6.77 3.77 10.77
C THR A 162 -7.05 5.07 10.00
N MET A 163 -7.96 5.04 9.04
CA MET A 163 -8.40 6.22 8.30
C MET A 163 -9.02 7.26 9.24
N ALA A 164 -9.91 6.84 10.15
CA ALA A 164 -10.50 7.74 11.14
C ALA A 164 -9.45 8.34 12.10
N LEU A 165 -8.40 7.58 12.43
CA LEU A 165 -7.27 8.09 13.21
C LEU A 165 -6.49 9.13 12.42
N PHE A 166 -6.18 8.90 11.15
CA PHE A 166 -5.49 9.85 10.28
C PHE A 166 -6.27 11.16 10.14
N GLU A 167 -7.58 11.12 9.96
CA GLU A 167 -8.43 12.30 9.92
C GLU A 167 -8.37 13.11 11.24
N LYS A 168 -8.39 12.44 12.38
CA LYS A 168 -8.24 13.09 13.69
C LYS A 168 -6.85 13.72 13.85
N LEU A 169 -5.78 13.01 13.44
CA LEU A 169 -4.42 13.54 13.50
C LEU A 169 -4.25 14.75 12.58
N ARG A 170 -4.74 14.66 11.34
CA ARG A 170 -4.70 15.74 10.38
C ARG A 170 -5.44 16.99 10.88
N LYS A 171 -6.65 16.82 11.40
CA LYS A 171 -7.43 17.91 12.01
C LYS A 171 -6.70 18.55 13.20
N ARG A 172 -6.05 17.75 14.05
CA ARG A 172 -5.40 18.24 15.27
C ARG A 172 -4.03 18.86 15.02
N PHE A 173 -3.27 18.32 14.10
CA PHE A 173 -1.85 18.64 13.93
C PHE A 173 -1.49 19.16 12.54
N GLY A 174 -2.39 19.15 11.56
CA GLY A 174 -2.10 19.49 10.17
C GLY A 174 -1.46 20.88 10.01
N SER A 175 -1.89 21.89 10.79
CA SER A 175 -1.27 23.22 10.78
C SER A 175 0.16 23.25 11.36
N LYS A 176 0.56 22.24 12.11
CA LYS A 176 1.87 22.10 12.74
C LYS A 176 2.80 21.16 11.98
N MET A 177 2.29 20.47 10.98
CA MET A 177 3.11 19.58 10.15
C MET A 177 3.98 20.42 9.21
N PRO A 178 5.26 20.04 9.04
CA PRO A 178 6.12 20.69 8.05
C PRO A 178 5.52 20.55 6.65
N LYS A 179 5.28 21.66 5.98
CA LYS A 179 4.87 21.68 4.57
C LYS A 179 6.12 21.55 3.67
N ARG A 180 6.76 20.42 3.74
CA ARG A 180 7.97 20.13 2.98
C ARG A 180 7.76 18.87 2.16
N ASN A 181 7.96 18.98 0.85
CA ASN A 181 8.07 17.81 0.01
C ASN A 181 9.46 17.18 0.24
N MET A 182 9.48 15.91 0.64
CA MET A 182 10.70 15.16 0.95
C MET A 182 11.33 14.53 -0.31
N PHE A 183 10.72 14.68 -1.48
CA PHE A 183 11.09 14.01 -2.72
C PHE A 183 11.63 14.96 -3.80
N ILE A 184 11.69 16.25 -3.50
CA ILE A 184 12.39 17.27 -4.29
C ILE A 184 13.67 17.70 -3.57
N ASN A 185 14.75 17.79 -4.32
CA ASN A 185 16.04 18.29 -3.83
C ASN A 185 16.04 19.83 -3.79
#